data_275b0cdbfc8ec9024b72dbcf8fd44580
#
_entry.id   275b0cdbfc8ec9024b72dbcf8fd44580
#
_cell.length_a   1.000
_cell.length_b   1.000
_cell.length_c   1.000
_cell.angle_alpha   90.00
_cell.angle_beta   90.00
_cell.angle_gamma   90.00
#
_symmetry.space_group_name_H-M   'P 1'
#
loop_
_entity.id
_entity.type
_entity.pdbx_description
1 polymer ?
#
loop_
_entity_poly.entity_id
_entity_poly.type
_entity_poly.pdbx_seq_one_letter_code
_entity_poly.pdbx_strand_id
1 'polypeptide(L)'
;MPQVLLQQPYVVYPGTPQGHTQKETNLAGVTVVESQGNQLIPRNVSVEAIRWEKRTLSLASVRQPRELFPLIRELTADLPTLIHLEFKDTENLGEELAYQVASGELAEALQEEVPQTIFLWQVTLAERPTERPYLAVDQQLVEQLIATYQAPDIFNELLSDLEQHPQVHYLMDQAFKSTTLAMLNERMIKNYRFRRDADVD
;
A
#
# COMPACT_ATOMS: atom_id res chain seq x y z
N MET A 1 -13.47 -4.25 -13.34
CA MET A 1 -13.32 -5.17 -14.50
C MET A 1 -14.66 -5.72 -14.93
N PRO A 2 -14.93 -5.81 -16.22
CA PRO A 2 -16.07 -6.58 -16.71
C PRO A 2 -15.95 -8.05 -16.30
N GLN A 3 -17.05 -8.63 -15.86
CA GLN A 3 -17.09 -10.03 -15.43
C GLN A 3 -18.30 -10.73 -16.06
N VAL A 4 -18.07 -11.88 -16.66
CA VAL A 4 -19.15 -12.74 -17.12
C VAL A 4 -19.65 -13.56 -15.93
N LEU A 5 -20.86 -13.28 -15.49
CA LEU A 5 -21.50 -13.94 -14.35
C LEU A 5 -22.16 -15.26 -14.72
N LEU A 6 -22.79 -15.31 -15.91
CA LEU A 6 -23.41 -16.50 -16.48
C LEU A 6 -23.20 -16.53 -18.00
N GLN A 7 -23.08 -17.72 -18.55
CA GLN A 7 -22.96 -17.91 -20.01
C GLN A 7 -24.30 -18.23 -20.67
N GLN A 8 -25.22 -18.86 -19.92
CA GLN A 8 -26.56 -19.17 -20.40
C GLN A 8 -27.58 -19.02 -19.25
N PRO A 9 -28.46 -17.99 -19.28
CA PRO A 9 -28.41 -16.85 -20.21
C PRO A 9 -27.11 -16.04 -20.02
N TYR A 10 -26.69 -15.29 -21.06
CA TYR A 10 -25.49 -14.48 -20.96
C TYR A 10 -25.74 -13.28 -20.04
N VAL A 11 -25.04 -13.25 -18.92
CA VAL A 11 -25.12 -12.16 -17.93
C VAL A 11 -23.71 -11.62 -17.70
N VAL A 12 -23.53 -10.33 -17.91
CA VAL A 12 -22.26 -9.64 -17.71
C VAL A 12 -22.42 -8.47 -16.74
N TYR A 13 -21.47 -8.33 -15.84
CA TYR A 13 -21.23 -7.10 -15.11
C TYR A 13 -20.24 -6.26 -15.91
N PRO A 14 -20.63 -5.07 -16.43
CA PRO A 14 -19.80 -4.31 -17.36
C PRO A 14 -18.59 -3.64 -16.69
N GLY A 15 -18.52 -3.60 -15.37
CA GLY A 15 -17.51 -2.85 -14.65
C GLY A 15 -17.85 -1.36 -14.53
N THR A 16 -16.84 -0.54 -14.23
CA THR A 16 -16.95 0.92 -14.14
C THR A 16 -16.41 1.58 -15.41
N PRO A 17 -17.08 2.60 -15.97
CA PRO A 17 -16.58 3.33 -17.13
C PRO A 17 -15.26 4.07 -16.86
N GLN A 18 -15.06 4.50 -15.62
CA GLN A 18 -13.91 5.25 -15.16
C GLN A 18 -13.48 4.75 -13.77
N GLY A 19 -12.20 4.46 -13.58
CA GLY A 19 -11.65 4.17 -12.26
C GLY A 19 -11.62 5.42 -11.38
N HIS A 20 -12.09 5.29 -10.13
CA HIS A 20 -12.16 6.39 -9.17
C HIS A 20 -11.13 6.28 -8.05
N THR A 21 -10.50 5.14 -7.91
CA THR A 21 -9.55 4.88 -6.83
C THR A 21 -8.32 4.11 -7.32
N GLN A 22 -7.22 4.23 -6.58
CA GLN A 22 -5.98 3.47 -6.83
C GLN A 22 -6.15 1.93 -6.77
N LYS A 23 -7.26 1.43 -6.23
CA LYS A 23 -7.56 -0.01 -6.22
C LYS A 23 -8.13 -0.49 -7.56
N GLU A 24 -8.58 0.43 -8.39
CA GLU A 24 -9.19 0.16 -9.69
C GLU A 24 -8.17 0.33 -10.82
N THR A 25 -7.03 -0.35 -10.69
CA THR A 25 -5.90 -0.32 -11.64
C THR A 25 -6.15 -1.10 -12.92
N ASN A 26 -7.31 -1.73 -13.06
CA ASN A 26 -7.69 -2.47 -14.24
C ASN A 26 -8.40 -1.56 -15.24
N LEU A 27 -8.34 -1.95 -16.52
CA LEU A 27 -9.01 -1.26 -17.61
C LEU A 27 -10.47 -0.97 -17.25
N ALA A 28 -10.79 0.29 -17.10
CA ALA A 28 -12.17 0.77 -16.99
C ALA A 28 -12.79 0.85 -18.38
N GLY A 29 -14.10 0.68 -18.48
CA GLY A 29 -14.75 0.69 -19.77
C GLY A 29 -16.22 0.30 -19.72
N VAL A 30 -16.77 0.11 -20.91
CA VAL A 30 -18.17 -0.27 -21.10
C VAL A 30 -18.25 -1.54 -21.96
N THR A 31 -19.32 -2.29 -21.79
CA THR A 31 -19.62 -3.43 -22.66
C THR A 31 -20.58 -2.96 -23.75
N VAL A 32 -20.13 -2.97 -25.00
CA VAL A 32 -20.96 -2.72 -26.18
C VAL A 32 -21.47 -4.07 -26.67
N VAL A 33 -22.78 -4.18 -26.93
CA VAL A 33 -23.40 -5.39 -27.45
C VAL A 33 -23.88 -5.12 -28.87
N GLU A 34 -23.33 -5.81 -29.84
CA GLU A 34 -23.74 -5.73 -31.25
C GLU A 34 -24.67 -6.90 -31.58
N SER A 35 -25.74 -6.62 -32.34
CA SER A 35 -26.64 -7.65 -32.84
C SER A 35 -26.29 -7.98 -34.30
N GLN A 36 -25.97 -9.24 -34.55
CA GLN A 36 -25.77 -9.76 -35.90
C GLN A 36 -26.77 -10.89 -36.17
N GLY A 37 -27.87 -10.55 -36.82
CA GLY A 37 -29.00 -11.48 -36.96
C GLY A 37 -29.57 -11.89 -35.62
N ASN A 38 -29.47 -13.16 -35.28
CA ASN A 38 -29.99 -13.70 -34.01
C ASN A 38 -28.91 -13.87 -32.92
N GLN A 39 -27.71 -13.36 -33.18
CA GLN A 39 -26.60 -13.43 -32.23
C GLN A 39 -26.29 -12.06 -31.61
N LEU A 40 -25.98 -12.06 -30.32
CA LEU A 40 -25.51 -10.91 -29.59
C LEU A 40 -24.00 -11.09 -29.33
N ILE A 41 -23.20 -10.12 -29.78
CA ILE A 41 -21.74 -10.15 -29.66
C ILE A 41 -21.32 -9.03 -28.70
N PRO A 42 -20.97 -9.37 -27.45
CA PRO A 42 -20.46 -8.41 -26.51
C PRO A 42 -18.97 -8.14 -26.74
N ARG A 43 -18.58 -6.86 -26.66
CA ARG A 43 -17.17 -6.45 -26.63
C ARG A 43 -16.94 -5.37 -25.60
N ASN A 44 -15.81 -5.44 -24.91
CA ASN A 44 -15.42 -4.40 -23.97
C ASN A 44 -14.68 -3.29 -24.71
N VAL A 45 -15.05 -2.05 -24.40
CA VAL A 45 -14.45 -0.84 -24.96
C VAL A 45 -13.95 0.02 -23.81
N SER A 46 -12.66 0.33 -23.80
CA SER A 46 -12.09 1.29 -22.85
C SER A 46 -12.61 2.69 -23.22
N VAL A 47 -13.14 3.38 -22.22
CA VAL A 47 -13.65 4.78 -22.34
C VAL A 47 -13.08 5.66 -21.23
N GLU A 48 -12.12 5.15 -20.49
CA GLU A 48 -11.47 5.89 -19.41
C GLU A 48 -10.75 7.13 -19.95
N ALA A 49 -10.92 8.25 -19.26
CA ALA A 49 -10.21 9.50 -19.55
C ALA A 49 -8.90 9.61 -18.72
N ILE A 50 -8.87 8.97 -17.58
CA ILE A 50 -7.72 8.92 -16.66
C ILE A 50 -7.54 7.49 -16.19
N ARG A 51 -6.32 7.00 -16.19
CA ARG A 51 -6.00 5.64 -15.75
C ARG A 51 -5.29 5.65 -14.40
N TRP A 52 -5.62 4.67 -13.56
CA TRP A 52 -4.85 4.34 -12.38
C TRP A 52 -3.96 3.14 -12.69
N GLU A 53 -2.65 3.27 -12.40
CA GLU A 53 -1.70 2.18 -12.58
C GLU A 53 -0.82 2.01 -11.35
N LYS A 54 -0.47 0.76 -11.06
CA LYS A 54 0.65 0.45 -10.17
C LYS A 54 1.80 -0.06 -11.04
N ARG A 55 2.95 0.60 -10.97
CA ARG A 55 4.18 0.18 -11.66
C ARG A 55 5.26 -0.13 -10.65
N THR A 56 5.93 -1.24 -10.85
CA THR A 56 7.05 -1.66 -10.00
C THR A 56 8.33 -1.57 -10.80
N LEU A 57 9.32 -0.83 -10.30
CA LEU A 57 10.66 -0.72 -10.88
C LEU A 57 11.68 -1.41 -9.99
N SER A 58 12.50 -2.29 -10.59
CA SER A 58 13.64 -2.89 -9.91
C SER A 58 14.83 -1.93 -9.92
N LEU A 59 15.39 -1.68 -8.75
CA LEU A 59 16.56 -0.84 -8.56
C LEU A 59 17.86 -1.66 -8.33
N ALA A 60 17.84 -2.95 -8.67
CA ALA A 60 19.00 -3.84 -8.49
C ALA A 60 20.29 -3.32 -9.17
N SER A 61 20.17 -2.63 -10.30
CA SER A 61 21.30 -2.04 -11.04
C SER A 61 21.65 -0.61 -10.63
N VAL A 62 20.79 0.05 -9.84
CA VAL A 62 20.93 1.45 -9.43
C VAL A 62 21.86 1.54 -8.24
N ARG A 63 22.85 2.40 -8.31
CA ARG A 63 23.85 2.61 -7.25
C ARG A 63 23.72 3.96 -6.57
N GLN A 64 23.14 4.94 -7.27
CA GLN A 64 22.99 6.31 -6.76
C GLN A 64 21.62 6.83 -7.11
N PRO A 65 20.97 7.65 -6.24
CA PRO A 65 19.63 8.19 -6.47
C PRO A 65 19.46 8.92 -7.81
N ARG A 66 20.50 9.60 -8.29
CA ARG A 66 20.47 10.30 -9.60
C ARG A 66 20.24 9.38 -10.81
N GLU A 67 20.55 8.09 -10.68
CA GLU A 67 20.34 7.11 -11.76
C GLU A 67 18.87 6.72 -11.90
N LEU A 68 18.01 7.14 -10.98
CA LEU A 68 16.56 6.97 -11.08
C LEU A 68 15.96 7.85 -12.19
N PHE A 69 16.46 9.06 -12.37
CA PHE A 69 15.89 10.02 -13.32
C PHE A 69 15.81 9.50 -14.76
N PRO A 70 16.84 8.88 -15.33
CA PRO A 70 16.74 8.28 -16.65
C PRO A 70 15.65 7.20 -16.74
N LEU A 71 15.51 6.35 -15.70
CA LEU A 71 14.50 5.28 -15.67
C LEU A 71 13.07 5.86 -15.62
N ILE A 72 12.91 6.97 -14.92
CA ILE A 72 11.60 7.64 -14.81
C ILE A 72 11.22 8.33 -16.13
N ARG A 73 12.18 8.90 -16.86
CA ARG A 73 11.95 9.50 -18.18
C ARG A 73 11.49 8.50 -19.24
N GLU A 74 11.81 7.24 -19.08
CA GLU A 74 11.40 6.15 -19.98
C GLU A 74 9.94 5.70 -19.74
N LEU A 75 9.31 6.18 -18.67
CA LEU A 75 7.90 5.89 -18.44
C LEU A 75 7.04 6.51 -19.54
N THR A 76 6.12 5.73 -20.06
CA THR A 76 5.18 6.19 -21.09
C THR A 76 3.74 5.87 -20.69
N ALA A 77 2.81 6.71 -21.13
CA ALA A 77 1.39 6.48 -20.99
C ALA A 77 0.65 7.03 -22.23
N ASP A 78 -0.31 6.26 -22.72
CA ASP A 78 -1.13 6.59 -23.89
C ASP A 78 -2.27 7.57 -23.57
N LEU A 79 -2.59 7.73 -22.29
CA LEU A 79 -3.57 8.69 -21.76
C LEU A 79 -3.13 9.19 -20.38
N PRO A 80 -3.76 10.26 -19.86
CA PRO A 80 -3.46 10.75 -18.52
C PRO A 80 -3.51 9.64 -17.48
N THR A 81 -2.40 9.40 -16.78
CA THR A 81 -2.25 8.24 -15.91
C THR A 81 -1.74 8.66 -14.54
N LEU A 82 -2.45 8.23 -13.50
CA LEU A 82 -2.05 8.35 -12.10
C LEU A 82 -1.28 7.09 -11.71
N ILE A 83 0.01 7.22 -11.43
CA ILE A 83 0.89 6.08 -11.16
C ILE A 83 1.21 6.01 -9.66
N HIS A 84 0.93 4.83 -9.06
CA HIS A 84 1.61 4.41 -7.85
C HIS A 84 2.91 3.71 -8.26
N LEU A 85 4.03 4.37 -8.02
CA LEU A 85 5.35 3.84 -8.34
C LEU A 85 5.94 3.14 -7.12
N GLU A 86 6.24 1.85 -7.26
CA GLU A 86 6.83 1.03 -6.22
C GLU A 86 8.25 0.62 -6.62
N PHE A 87 9.23 0.94 -5.80
CA PHE A 87 10.61 0.52 -6.00
C PHE A 87 10.89 -0.78 -5.25
N LYS A 88 11.50 -1.74 -5.93
CA LYS A 88 12.00 -2.99 -5.35
C LYS A 88 13.51 -3.11 -5.55
N ASP A 89 14.13 -4.06 -4.84
CA ASP A 89 15.57 -4.35 -4.91
C ASP A 89 16.41 -3.10 -4.58
N THR A 90 16.11 -2.45 -3.45
CA THR A 90 16.64 -1.14 -3.06
C THR A 90 17.90 -1.22 -2.17
N GLU A 91 18.48 -2.41 -1.99
CA GLU A 91 19.58 -2.68 -1.07
C GLU A 91 20.81 -1.79 -1.30
N ASN A 92 21.02 -1.41 -2.55
CA ASN A 92 22.19 -0.60 -2.94
C ASN A 92 22.08 0.90 -2.56
N LEU A 93 20.88 1.38 -2.25
CA LEU A 93 20.58 2.81 -2.05
C LEU A 93 20.41 3.21 -0.57
N GLY A 94 20.44 2.21 0.33
CA GLY A 94 20.46 2.43 1.77
C GLY A 94 19.25 3.14 2.37
N GLU A 95 19.46 3.69 3.57
CA GLU A 95 18.41 4.37 4.35
C GLU A 95 18.06 5.75 3.78
N GLU A 96 18.93 6.37 3.03
CA GLU A 96 18.72 7.69 2.43
C GLU A 96 17.52 7.67 1.47
N LEU A 97 17.45 6.66 0.61
CA LEU A 97 16.30 6.49 -0.29
C LEU A 97 14.99 6.31 0.50
N ALA A 98 15.04 5.53 1.58
CA ALA A 98 13.86 5.31 2.41
C ALA A 98 13.37 6.62 3.07
N TYR A 99 14.30 7.46 3.51
CA TYR A 99 13.99 8.77 4.06
C TYR A 99 13.36 9.70 3.00
N GLN A 100 13.97 9.80 1.81
CA GLN A 100 13.47 10.64 0.72
C GLN A 100 12.08 10.19 0.21
N VAL A 101 11.80 8.89 0.23
CA VAL A 101 10.46 8.37 -0.07
C VAL A 101 9.47 8.74 1.04
N ALA A 102 9.86 8.58 2.30
CA ALA A 102 8.99 8.87 3.44
C ALA A 102 8.69 10.37 3.61
N SER A 103 9.65 11.25 3.30
CA SER A 103 9.48 12.71 3.33
C SER A 103 8.66 13.25 2.15
N GLY A 104 8.53 12.48 1.06
CA GLY A 104 7.90 12.92 -0.18
C GLY A 104 8.83 13.67 -1.15
N GLU A 105 10.03 14.04 -0.73
CA GLU A 105 11.00 14.76 -1.55
C GLU A 105 11.34 14.05 -2.86
N LEU A 106 11.48 12.72 -2.80
CA LEU A 106 11.74 11.93 -4.00
C LEU A 106 10.57 11.98 -4.98
N ALA A 107 9.34 11.91 -4.49
CA ALA A 107 8.15 11.94 -5.35
C ALA A 107 8.05 13.28 -6.10
N GLU A 108 8.34 14.39 -5.42
CA GLU A 108 8.36 15.73 -6.03
C GLU A 108 9.46 15.84 -7.09
N ALA A 109 10.68 15.41 -6.77
CA ALA A 109 11.79 15.44 -7.71
C ALA A 109 11.54 14.56 -8.96
N LEU A 110 10.97 13.37 -8.77
CA LEU A 110 10.65 12.47 -9.87
C LEU A 110 9.46 12.97 -10.73
N GLN A 111 8.52 13.72 -10.13
CA GLN A 111 7.39 14.29 -10.86
C GLN A 111 7.83 15.27 -11.95
N GLU A 112 8.93 15.99 -11.75
CA GLU A 112 9.48 16.90 -12.75
C GLU A 112 10.06 16.19 -13.98
N GLU A 113 10.38 14.90 -13.82
CA GLU A 113 11.06 14.10 -14.85
C GLU A 113 10.12 13.23 -15.67
N VAL A 114 8.89 12.99 -15.20
CA VAL A 114 7.91 12.19 -15.95
C VAL A 114 7.26 12.99 -17.07
N PRO A 115 6.81 12.32 -18.16
CA PRO A 115 5.99 12.96 -19.18
C PRO A 115 4.73 13.62 -18.61
N GLN A 116 4.25 14.69 -19.23
CA GLN A 116 3.06 15.43 -18.79
C GLN A 116 1.77 14.58 -18.70
N THR A 117 1.74 13.44 -19.37
CA THR A 117 0.65 12.46 -19.29
C THR A 117 0.68 11.61 -18.02
N ILE A 118 1.74 11.72 -17.22
CA ILE A 118 1.94 10.92 -16.02
C ILE A 118 1.93 11.81 -14.78
N PHE A 119 1.14 11.41 -13.79
CA PHE A 119 1.17 11.98 -12.45
C PHE A 119 1.55 10.90 -11.44
N LEU A 120 2.63 11.11 -10.72
CA LEU A 120 3.07 10.20 -9.65
C LEU A 120 2.21 10.45 -8.40
N TRP A 121 1.13 9.67 -8.29
CA TRP A 121 0.22 9.75 -7.15
C TRP A 121 0.87 9.34 -5.83
N GLN A 122 1.70 8.31 -5.89
CA GLN A 122 2.38 7.76 -4.73
C GLN A 122 3.68 7.10 -5.15
N VAL A 123 4.72 7.30 -4.35
CA VAL A 123 6.00 6.59 -4.48
C VAL A 123 6.23 5.79 -3.21
N THR A 124 6.50 4.49 -3.35
CA THR A 124 6.75 3.60 -2.20
C THR A 124 7.92 2.68 -2.46
N LEU A 125 8.48 2.16 -1.39
CA LEU A 125 9.36 1.01 -1.47
C LEU A 125 8.52 -0.25 -1.34
N ALA A 126 8.79 -1.25 -2.20
CA ALA A 126 8.22 -2.57 -1.99
C ALA A 126 8.61 -3.05 -0.59
N GLU A 127 7.64 -3.57 0.14
CA GLU A 127 7.94 -4.18 1.42
C GLU A 127 9.04 -5.21 1.16
N ARG A 128 10.23 -4.94 1.67
CA ARG A 128 11.19 -6.01 1.81
C ARG A 128 10.47 -7.11 2.58
N PRO A 129 10.63 -8.39 2.23
CA PRO A 129 10.54 -9.40 3.25
C PRO A 129 11.62 -9.03 4.26
N THR A 130 11.22 -8.26 5.24
CA THR A 130 12.13 -7.62 6.17
C THR A 130 12.75 -8.72 7.01
N GLU A 131 13.94 -9.13 6.64
CA GLU A 131 14.95 -9.26 7.67
C GLU A 131 15.29 -7.83 8.13
N ARG A 132 14.40 -7.20 8.88
CA ARG A 132 14.78 -6.07 9.72
C ARG A 132 15.92 -6.61 10.57
N PRO A 133 17.04 -5.88 10.79
CA PRO A 133 17.95 -6.24 11.85
C PRO A 133 17.10 -6.19 13.12
N TYR A 134 16.56 -7.33 13.47
CA TYR A 134 15.82 -7.45 14.71
C TYR A 134 16.88 -7.24 15.78
N LEU A 135 16.75 -6.18 16.54
CA LEU A 135 17.38 -6.16 17.85
C LEU A 135 16.96 -7.47 18.49
N ALA A 136 17.95 -8.34 18.77
CA ALA A 136 17.70 -9.56 19.51
C ALA A 136 17.26 -9.12 20.90
N VAL A 137 15.95 -8.97 21.06
CA VAL A 137 15.34 -8.54 22.30
C VAL A 137 15.05 -9.80 23.09
N ASP A 138 15.42 -9.77 24.36
CA ASP A 138 15.10 -10.83 25.28
C ASP A 138 13.58 -11.02 25.32
N GLN A 139 13.13 -12.25 25.08
CA GLN A 139 11.71 -12.59 25.09
C GLN A 139 11.05 -12.19 26.40
N GLN A 140 11.75 -12.36 27.53
CA GLN A 140 11.26 -11.97 28.83
C GLN A 140 11.02 -10.49 28.96
N LEU A 141 11.88 -9.66 28.37
CA LEU A 141 11.71 -8.20 28.35
C LEU A 141 10.45 -7.80 27.57
N VAL A 142 10.20 -8.42 26.42
CA VAL A 142 9.00 -8.13 25.61
C VAL A 142 7.74 -8.59 26.33
N GLU A 143 7.76 -9.76 26.95
CA GLU A 143 6.63 -10.25 27.75
C GLU A 143 6.34 -9.35 28.96
N GLN A 144 7.39 -8.85 29.64
CA GLN A 144 7.24 -7.89 30.73
C GLN A 144 6.68 -6.56 30.26
N LEU A 145 7.12 -6.03 29.10
CA LEU A 145 6.59 -4.82 28.52
C LEU A 145 5.11 -4.98 28.15
N ILE A 146 4.76 -6.09 27.50
CA ILE A 146 3.37 -6.39 27.16
C ILE A 146 2.51 -6.46 28.42
N ALA A 147 2.96 -7.20 29.45
CA ALA A 147 2.25 -7.31 30.71
C ALA A 147 2.08 -5.94 31.41
N THR A 148 3.09 -5.08 31.32
CA THR A 148 3.04 -3.73 31.87
C THR A 148 1.97 -2.89 31.18
N TYR A 149 1.92 -2.90 29.84
CA TYR A 149 0.91 -2.15 29.07
C TYR A 149 -0.50 -2.75 29.17
N GLN A 150 -0.61 -4.03 29.50
CA GLN A 150 -1.89 -4.70 29.75
C GLN A 150 -2.45 -4.41 31.15
N ALA A 151 -1.64 -3.91 32.08
CA ALA A 151 -2.11 -3.52 33.39
C ALA A 151 -3.20 -2.43 33.25
N PRO A 152 -4.42 -2.66 33.79
CA PRO A 152 -5.56 -1.77 33.57
C PRO A 152 -5.28 -0.31 33.94
N ASP A 153 -4.48 -0.10 34.96
CA ASP A 153 -4.14 1.23 35.48
C ASP A 153 -3.29 2.00 34.46
N ILE A 154 -2.25 1.34 33.91
CA ILE A 154 -1.33 1.96 32.94
C ILE A 154 -2.04 2.20 31.60
N PHE A 155 -2.81 1.22 31.14
CA PHE A 155 -3.54 1.36 29.88
C PHE A 155 -4.59 2.47 29.95
N ASN A 156 -5.34 2.57 31.05
CA ASN A 156 -6.30 3.65 31.26
C ASN A 156 -5.63 5.00 31.41
N GLU A 157 -4.47 5.10 32.06
CA GLU A 157 -3.70 6.34 32.16
C GLU A 157 -3.26 6.81 30.76
N LEU A 158 -2.76 5.93 29.91
CA LEU A 158 -2.38 6.24 28.52
C LEU A 158 -3.56 6.77 27.68
N LEU A 159 -4.77 6.30 27.94
CA LEU A 159 -5.97 6.72 27.24
C LEU A 159 -6.69 7.91 27.88
N SER A 160 -6.28 8.37 29.04
CA SER A 160 -6.98 9.40 29.83
C SER A 160 -7.19 10.70 29.06
N ASP A 161 -6.20 11.15 28.29
CA ASP A 161 -6.29 12.37 27.51
C ASP A 161 -7.31 12.25 26.37
N LEU A 162 -7.41 11.06 25.77
CA LEU A 162 -8.40 10.78 24.72
C LEU A 162 -9.80 10.64 25.29
N GLU A 163 -9.95 10.07 26.48
CA GLU A 163 -11.24 9.99 27.18
C GLU A 163 -11.81 11.37 27.55
N GLN A 164 -10.93 12.34 27.82
CA GLN A 164 -11.32 13.69 28.12
C GLN A 164 -11.51 14.57 26.88
N HIS A 165 -11.12 14.09 25.68
CA HIS A 165 -11.19 14.88 24.46
C HIS A 165 -12.64 14.99 23.94
N PRO A 166 -13.18 16.23 23.75
CA PRO A 166 -14.59 16.46 23.45
C PRO A 166 -15.11 15.73 22.18
N GLN A 167 -14.24 15.49 21.19
CA GLN A 167 -14.60 14.89 19.91
C GLN A 167 -14.35 13.40 19.83
N VAL A 168 -13.67 12.79 20.81
CA VAL A 168 -13.20 11.40 20.73
C VAL A 168 -13.75 10.54 21.87
N HIS A 169 -14.08 11.13 23.01
CA HIS A 169 -14.50 10.42 24.23
C HIS A 169 -15.64 9.40 23.98
N TYR A 170 -16.57 9.70 23.08
CA TYR A 170 -17.71 8.80 22.77
C TYR A 170 -17.31 7.54 22.01
N LEU A 171 -16.10 7.51 21.42
CA LEU A 171 -15.54 6.33 20.74
C LEU A 171 -14.79 5.42 21.71
N MET A 172 -14.51 5.87 22.94
CA MET A 172 -13.67 5.18 23.92
C MET A 172 -14.45 4.16 24.73
N ASP A 173 -15.26 3.36 24.06
CA ASP A 173 -15.98 2.27 24.71
C ASP A 173 -15.09 1.06 25.01
N GLN A 174 -15.66 0.08 25.72
CA GLN A 174 -14.93 -1.13 26.09
C GLN A 174 -14.47 -1.96 24.88
N ALA A 175 -15.23 -1.93 23.78
CA ALA A 175 -14.89 -2.63 22.54
C ALA A 175 -13.68 -1.98 21.88
N PHE A 176 -13.64 -0.63 21.82
CA PHE A 176 -12.49 0.11 21.31
C PHE A 176 -11.22 -0.19 22.12
N LYS A 177 -11.32 -0.12 23.46
CA LYS A 177 -10.18 -0.40 24.35
C LYS A 177 -9.62 -1.81 24.15
N SER A 178 -10.49 -2.82 24.07
CA SER A 178 -10.06 -4.20 23.87
C SER A 178 -9.43 -4.42 22.48
N THR A 179 -9.97 -3.80 21.44
CA THR A 179 -9.42 -3.87 20.08
C THR A 179 -8.07 -3.17 19.99
N THR A 180 -7.93 -2.00 20.62
CA THR A 180 -6.66 -1.25 20.66
C THR A 180 -5.57 -2.05 21.36
N LEU A 181 -5.90 -2.68 22.50
CA LEU A 181 -4.97 -3.52 23.23
C LEU A 181 -4.52 -4.75 22.40
N ALA A 182 -5.46 -5.39 21.71
CA ALA A 182 -5.16 -6.52 20.82
C ALA A 182 -4.23 -6.11 19.66
N MET A 183 -4.51 -4.97 19.02
CA MET A 183 -3.67 -4.43 17.95
C MET A 183 -2.26 -4.07 18.43
N LEU A 184 -2.14 -3.50 19.63
CA LEU A 184 -0.86 -3.14 20.23
C LEU A 184 -0.02 -4.39 20.45
N ASN A 185 -0.61 -5.43 21.02
CA ASN A 185 0.05 -6.72 21.23
C ASN A 185 0.50 -7.35 19.91
N GLU A 186 -0.37 -7.37 18.92
CA GLU A 186 -0.03 -7.92 17.59
C GLU A 186 1.14 -7.17 16.95
N ARG A 187 1.15 -5.84 17.01
CA ARG A 187 2.24 -5.01 16.45
C ARG A 187 3.54 -5.18 17.21
N MET A 188 3.49 -5.27 18.54
CA MET A 188 4.68 -5.50 19.35
C MET A 188 5.29 -6.86 19.02
N ILE A 189 4.50 -7.92 18.98
CA ILE A 189 4.98 -9.29 18.67
C ILE A 189 5.53 -9.37 17.24
N LYS A 190 4.86 -8.79 16.26
CA LYS A 190 5.32 -8.82 14.85
C LYS A 190 6.63 -8.07 14.60
N ASN A 191 6.94 -7.11 15.45
CA ASN A 191 8.13 -6.27 15.26
C ASN A 191 9.39 -6.84 15.93
N TYR A 192 9.29 -7.95 16.70
CA TYR A 192 10.42 -8.55 17.40
C TYR A 192 10.59 -10.01 16.98
N ARG A 193 11.83 -10.44 16.69
CA ARG A 193 12.23 -11.84 16.68
C ARG A 193 12.88 -12.15 18.01
N PHE A 194 12.38 -13.16 18.67
CA PHE A 194 12.97 -13.64 19.90
C PHE A 194 14.28 -14.37 19.59
N ARG A 195 15.29 -14.17 20.43
CA ARG A 195 16.52 -14.94 20.39
C ARG A 195 16.18 -16.41 20.61
N ARG A 196 16.53 -17.29 19.69
CA ARG A 196 16.45 -18.72 19.95
C ARG A 196 17.58 -19.09 20.92
N ASP A 197 17.32 -19.94 21.91
CA ASP A 197 18.30 -20.42 22.87
C ASP A 197 19.50 -21.16 22.25
N ALA A 198 19.53 -21.35 20.93
CA ALA A 198 20.59 -22.01 20.17
C ALA A 198 21.72 -21.06 19.70
N ASP A 199 21.60 -19.72 19.91
CA ASP A 199 22.61 -18.75 19.48
C ASP A 199 23.56 -18.32 20.60
N VAL A 200 23.67 -19.15 21.66
CA VAL A 200 24.63 -18.98 22.75
C VAL A 200 25.64 -20.12 22.67
N ASP A 201 26.67 -19.93 21.83
CA ASP A 201 27.98 -20.62 21.94
C ASP A 201 29.08 -19.59 21.65
#